data_189c5b86bf9d824da973a5d1b681b882
#
_entry.id   189c5b86bf9d824da973a5d1b681b882
#
_cell.length_a   1.000
_cell.length_b   1.000
_cell.length_c   1.000
_cell.angle_alpha   90.00
_cell.angle_beta   90.00
_cell.angle_gamma   90.00
#
_symmetry.space_group_name_H-M   'P 1'
#
loop_
_entity.id
_entity.type
_entity.pdbx_description
1 polymer ?
#
loop_
_entity_poly.entity_id
_entity_poly.type
_entity_poly.pdbx_seq_one_letter_code
_entity_poly.pdbx_strand_id
1 'polypeptide(L)'
;MKILQFKCHLLSDVIINQKAATVGPQASLDFIPGNNFLGIAANYLYNKYSSDPHTTWLLFHSGKVRFGDAHPLFLKDGIYIRSLRIPAAMYYPKLKKPTEECYIYHWINDFESIVDKQIKQCRSGFYAFYQGKGEKIDINKTFAIKSAYDPVNRRSQDQKMYGYESIDKGTLYTFEVACDDDISESLQQDIIYSLTNGVKRVGRSRTAQYGLIKNEYLENIQFQDIPVNRPVQNIEVIYAESRLIFLDEFGLPTYTPTVQQLGFNNAKSRILWDKSQNRTFQFAPWNSIRQARDPDRCGIEKGSVFVIQSFDDPVISPFGYLGSYQNEGFGKVIYNPIFLSAGTNGKSLCCLNDNKPTTDIPNQQVSSPLEKRDNYVLQYLVTRMEKEQLEQTVYQLVDDFITPNKSLFISSKDDFSAQWGQIRSIATTCATKKILIESISNYLTKGIAKNKWEEYHRFHVFKTFMEKLTDQNALLAVINLSSEMAKICKKI
;
A
#
# COMPACT_ATOMS: atom_id res chain seq x y z
N MET A 1 -25.30 -4.59 15.08
CA MET A 1 -24.37 -4.67 13.93
C MET A 1 -23.09 -5.40 14.36
N LYS A 2 -22.70 -6.46 13.67
CA LYS A 2 -21.48 -7.25 13.92
C LYS A 2 -20.40 -6.90 12.90
N ILE A 3 -19.17 -6.72 13.37
CA ILE A 3 -18.02 -6.40 12.53
C ILE A 3 -17.13 -7.64 12.43
N LEU A 4 -16.91 -8.12 11.22
CA LEU A 4 -15.98 -9.21 10.92
C LEU A 4 -14.66 -8.58 10.46
N GLN A 5 -13.58 -8.83 11.20
CA GLN A 5 -12.26 -8.25 10.94
C GLN A 5 -11.37 -9.23 10.17
N PHE A 6 -10.63 -8.71 9.19
CA PHE A 6 -9.74 -9.51 8.36
C PHE A 6 -8.36 -8.86 8.21
N LYS A 7 -7.34 -9.70 8.15
CA LYS A 7 -6.00 -9.33 7.68
C LYS A 7 -5.83 -9.83 6.24
N CYS A 8 -5.31 -8.98 5.37
CA CYS A 8 -5.03 -9.30 3.99
C CYS A 8 -3.52 -9.20 3.73
N HIS A 9 -2.90 -10.30 3.36
CA HIS A 9 -1.49 -10.39 3.04
C HIS A 9 -1.28 -10.47 1.52
N LEU A 10 -0.47 -9.58 0.96
CA LEU A 10 -0.12 -9.58 -0.45
C LEU A 10 0.97 -10.63 -0.72
N LEU A 11 0.60 -11.73 -1.38
CA LEU A 11 1.53 -12.82 -1.73
C LEU A 11 2.31 -12.52 -3.02
N SER A 12 1.78 -11.68 -3.88
CA SER A 12 2.45 -11.11 -5.06
C SER A 12 2.19 -9.61 -5.12
N ASP A 13 2.88 -8.92 -6.00
CA ASP A 13 2.61 -7.51 -6.26
C ASP A 13 1.16 -7.31 -6.72
N VAL A 14 0.53 -6.20 -6.31
CA VAL A 14 -0.88 -5.92 -6.58
C VAL A 14 -1.04 -4.59 -7.29
N ILE A 15 -1.83 -4.58 -8.37
CA ILE A 15 -2.14 -3.38 -9.15
C ILE A 15 -3.61 -3.02 -8.92
N ILE A 16 -3.85 -1.90 -8.24
CA ILE A 16 -5.20 -1.34 -8.04
C ILE A 16 -5.25 0.00 -8.76
N ASN A 17 -5.75 0.01 -9.96
CA ASN A 17 -5.75 1.21 -10.79
C ASN A 17 -6.45 2.39 -10.14
N GLN A 18 -5.77 3.53 -10.06
CA GLN A 18 -6.35 4.78 -9.57
C GLN A 18 -7.35 5.37 -10.58
N LYS A 19 -7.09 5.22 -11.87
CA LYS A 19 -7.93 5.74 -12.97
C LYS A 19 -8.25 4.64 -13.98
N ALA A 20 -9.32 4.84 -14.72
CA ALA A 20 -9.76 3.95 -15.79
C ALA A 20 -8.90 4.01 -17.07
N ALA A 21 -7.91 4.91 -17.12
CA ALA A 21 -7.07 5.13 -18.29
C ALA A 21 -6.38 3.85 -18.78
N THR A 22 -6.29 3.69 -20.09
CA THR A 22 -5.67 2.55 -20.76
C THR A 22 -4.31 2.89 -21.36
N VAL A 23 -3.94 4.18 -21.38
CA VAL A 23 -2.73 4.70 -22.03
C VAL A 23 -1.87 5.42 -21.00
N GLY A 24 -0.55 5.25 -21.07
CA GLY A 24 0.44 5.89 -20.22
C GLY A 24 0.73 5.16 -18.90
N PRO A 25 1.49 5.78 -18.00
CA PRO A 25 1.82 5.21 -16.70
C PRO A 25 0.58 5.16 -15.82
N GLN A 26 0.30 3.97 -15.26
CA GLN A 26 -0.87 3.73 -14.44
C GLN A 26 -0.45 3.67 -12.96
N ALA A 27 -0.86 4.70 -12.21
CA ALA A 27 -0.66 4.74 -10.77
C ALA A 27 -1.62 3.77 -10.05
N SER A 28 -1.12 3.13 -9.00
CA SER A 28 -1.89 2.27 -8.11
C SER A 28 -2.38 3.05 -6.90
N LEU A 29 -3.59 2.74 -6.43
CA LEU A 29 -4.10 3.21 -5.15
C LEU A 29 -3.22 2.70 -4.00
N ASP A 30 -3.27 3.40 -2.86
CA ASP A 30 -2.58 3.02 -1.62
C ASP A 30 -3.43 2.10 -0.73
N PHE A 31 -4.62 1.71 -1.18
CA PHE A 31 -5.58 0.87 -0.46
C PHE A 31 -6.30 -0.05 -1.44
N ILE A 32 -6.93 -1.12 -0.93
CA ILE A 32 -7.72 -2.02 -1.77
C ILE A 32 -9.20 -1.70 -1.53
N PRO A 33 -9.95 -1.24 -2.55
CA PRO A 33 -11.36 -0.92 -2.42
C PRO A 33 -12.22 -2.12 -2.03
N GLY A 34 -13.25 -1.89 -1.22
CA GLY A 34 -14.16 -2.91 -0.69
C GLY A 34 -14.87 -3.73 -1.75
N ASN A 35 -15.13 -3.15 -2.90
CA ASN A 35 -15.73 -3.86 -4.04
C ASN A 35 -14.88 -5.04 -4.55
N ASN A 36 -13.56 -5.06 -4.28
CA ASN A 36 -12.72 -6.23 -4.58
C ASN A 36 -13.08 -7.41 -3.69
N PHE A 37 -13.31 -7.17 -2.40
CA PHE A 37 -13.70 -8.21 -1.43
C PHE A 37 -15.14 -8.66 -1.65
N LEU A 38 -16.04 -7.72 -1.97
CA LEU A 38 -17.39 -8.03 -2.41
C LEU A 38 -17.34 -8.97 -3.63
N GLY A 39 -16.52 -8.67 -4.63
CA GLY A 39 -16.36 -9.50 -5.82
C GLY A 39 -15.79 -10.90 -5.54
N ILE A 40 -14.89 -11.04 -4.56
CA ILE A 40 -14.38 -12.34 -4.09
C ILE A 40 -15.51 -13.14 -3.44
N ALA A 41 -16.25 -12.53 -2.51
CA ALA A 41 -17.36 -13.17 -1.82
C ALA A 41 -18.49 -13.57 -2.80
N ALA A 42 -18.83 -12.65 -3.69
CA ALA A 42 -19.89 -12.86 -4.70
C ALA A 42 -19.57 -14.05 -5.62
N ASN A 43 -18.32 -14.23 -6.04
CA ASN A 43 -17.93 -15.36 -6.90
C ASN A 43 -18.24 -16.73 -6.29
N TYR A 44 -18.22 -16.85 -4.97
CA TYR A 44 -18.55 -18.08 -4.26
C TYR A 44 -20.03 -18.12 -3.85
N LEU A 45 -20.53 -17.05 -3.24
CA LEU A 45 -21.84 -17.03 -2.59
C LEU A 45 -23.00 -16.97 -3.59
N TYR A 46 -22.85 -16.32 -4.75
CA TYR A 46 -23.88 -16.39 -5.81
C TYR A 46 -24.08 -17.82 -6.33
N ASN A 47 -23.00 -18.60 -6.44
CA ASN A 47 -23.11 -19.99 -6.83
C ASN A 47 -23.76 -20.83 -5.74
N LYS A 48 -23.38 -20.61 -4.48
CA LYS A 48 -23.92 -21.33 -3.32
C LYS A 48 -25.43 -21.09 -3.13
N TYR A 49 -25.86 -19.84 -3.31
CA TYR A 49 -27.25 -19.41 -3.12
C TYR A 49 -27.98 -19.14 -4.43
N SER A 50 -27.60 -19.81 -5.51
CA SER A 50 -28.18 -19.59 -6.84
C SER A 50 -29.69 -19.87 -6.92
N SER A 51 -30.21 -20.76 -6.08
CA SER A 51 -31.63 -21.07 -5.95
C SER A 51 -32.36 -20.20 -4.91
N ASP A 52 -31.66 -19.30 -4.20
CA ASP A 52 -32.25 -18.42 -3.18
C ASP A 52 -31.96 -16.94 -3.49
N PRO A 53 -32.80 -16.29 -4.33
CA PRO A 53 -32.66 -14.88 -4.66
C PRO A 53 -32.78 -13.93 -3.48
N HIS A 54 -33.51 -14.31 -2.42
CA HIS A 54 -33.65 -13.49 -1.22
C HIS A 54 -32.31 -13.37 -0.48
N THR A 55 -31.61 -14.49 -0.26
CA THR A 55 -30.30 -14.48 0.38
C THR A 55 -29.25 -13.75 -0.46
N THR A 56 -29.26 -13.89 -1.80
CA THR A 56 -28.33 -13.13 -2.67
C THR A 56 -28.63 -11.64 -2.63
N TRP A 57 -29.90 -11.24 -2.61
CA TRP A 57 -30.28 -9.85 -2.45
C TRP A 57 -29.83 -9.29 -1.09
N LEU A 58 -30.07 -10.06 -0.01
CA LEU A 58 -29.69 -9.69 1.35
C LEU A 58 -28.18 -9.43 1.47
N LEU A 59 -27.36 -10.32 0.90
CA LEU A 59 -25.90 -10.24 0.97
C LEU A 59 -25.29 -9.12 0.14
N PHE A 60 -25.83 -8.82 -1.06
CA PHE A 60 -25.16 -7.97 -2.02
C PHE A 60 -25.89 -6.70 -2.44
N HIS A 61 -27.19 -6.58 -2.17
CA HIS A 61 -28.01 -5.49 -2.68
C HIS A 61 -28.81 -4.74 -1.60
N SER A 62 -29.01 -5.32 -0.44
CA SER A 62 -29.80 -4.72 0.65
C SER A 62 -29.10 -3.58 1.37
N GLY A 63 -27.78 -3.47 1.27
CA GLY A 63 -26.96 -2.57 2.09
C GLY A 63 -26.69 -3.08 3.52
N LYS A 64 -27.19 -4.27 3.90
CA LYS A 64 -27.04 -4.84 5.24
C LYS A 64 -25.69 -5.55 5.45
N VAL A 65 -25.00 -5.89 4.38
CA VAL A 65 -23.62 -6.37 4.39
C VAL A 65 -22.75 -5.37 3.64
N ARG A 66 -21.73 -4.84 4.33
CA ARG A 66 -20.87 -3.78 3.81
C ARG A 66 -19.43 -4.26 3.81
N PHE A 67 -18.85 -4.40 2.62
CA PHE A 67 -17.46 -4.83 2.44
C PHE A 67 -16.56 -3.60 2.47
N GLY A 68 -15.88 -3.36 3.60
CA GLY A 68 -15.03 -2.17 3.77
C GLY A 68 -13.74 -2.20 2.96
N ASP A 69 -13.17 -1.03 2.75
CA ASP A 69 -11.86 -0.87 2.11
C ASP A 69 -10.74 -1.47 2.99
N ALA A 70 -9.76 -2.12 2.36
CA ALA A 70 -8.56 -2.54 3.08
C ALA A 70 -7.56 -1.39 3.16
N HIS A 71 -7.21 -1.01 4.38
CA HIS A 71 -6.19 -0.02 4.70
C HIS A 71 -4.89 -0.70 5.17
N PRO A 72 -3.72 -0.07 4.96
CA PRO A 72 -2.46 -0.60 5.46
C PRO A 72 -2.55 -0.91 6.96
N LEU A 73 -2.10 -2.09 7.35
CA LEU A 73 -2.11 -2.52 8.74
C LEU A 73 -0.92 -1.95 9.50
N PHE A 74 -1.18 -1.36 10.66
CA PHE A 74 -0.15 -0.98 11.61
C PHE A 74 -0.24 -1.90 12.83
N LEU A 75 0.89 -2.52 13.17
CA LEU A 75 1.02 -3.38 14.32
C LEU A 75 2.09 -2.80 15.24
N LYS A 76 1.73 -2.53 16.49
CA LYS A 76 2.66 -2.03 17.50
C LYS A 76 2.36 -2.68 18.85
N ASP A 77 3.38 -3.22 19.48
CA ASP A 77 3.28 -3.85 20.81
C ASP A 77 2.17 -4.93 20.90
N GLY A 78 1.94 -5.66 19.78
CA GLY A 78 0.88 -6.66 19.68
C GLY A 78 -0.53 -6.10 19.44
N ILE A 79 -0.69 -4.78 19.39
CA ILE A 79 -1.97 -4.11 19.17
C ILE A 79 -2.15 -3.81 17.68
N TYR A 80 -3.31 -4.22 17.13
CA TYR A 80 -3.71 -3.92 15.76
C TYR A 80 -4.33 -2.52 15.69
N ILE A 81 -3.80 -1.65 14.84
CA ILE A 81 -4.31 -0.30 14.63
C ILE A 81 -4.66 -0.14 13.15
N ARG A 82 -5.91 0.22 12.88
CA ARG A 82 -6.35 0.54 11.53
C ARG A 82 -5.82 1.90 11.12
N SER A 83 -5.12 1.97 10.01
CA SER A 83 -4.67 3.24 9.49
C SER A 83 -5.78 3.96 8.73
N LEU A 84 -5.70 5.29 8.76
CA LEU A 84 -6.63 6.19 8.09
C LEU A 84 -5.90 7.08 7.10
N ARG A 85 -6.60 7.50 6.07
CA ARG A 85 -6.09 8.51 5.13
C ARG A 85 -5.85 9.82 5.89
N ILE A 86 -4.74 10.51 5.60
CA ILE A 86 -4.46 11.81 6.23
C ILE A 86 -5.66 12.77 6.01
N PRO A 87 -6.21 13.39 7.07
CA PRO A 87 -7.34 14.31 6.95
C PRO A 87 -7.03 15.51 6.05
N ALA A 88 -7.97 15.87 5.19
CA ALA A 88 -7.86 17.04 4.34
C ALA A 88 -7.82 18.36 5.13
N ALA A 89 -8.30 18.34 6.38
CA ALA A 89 -8.23 19.48 7.30
C ALA A 89 -6.86 19.71 7.93
N MET A 90 -5.89 18.83 7.72
CA MET A 90 -4.53 18.99 8.24
C MET A 90 -3.65 19.80 7.29
N TYR A 91 -3.03 20.86 7.81
CA TYR A 91 -2.18 21.80 7.10
C TYR A 91 -0.85 22.01 7.83
N TYR A 92 0.19 22.36 7.10
CA TYR A 92 1.52 22.65 7.64
C TYR A 92 2.17 23.82 6.93
N PRO A 93 3.10 24.57 7.55
CA PRO A 93 3.84 25.64 6.92
C PRO A 93 4.70 25.09 5.75
N LYS A 94 4.69 25.79 4.60
CA LYS A 94 5.34 25.34 3.35
C LYS A 94 6.84 25.00 3.51
N LEU A 95 7.54 25.71 4.41
CA LEU A 95 8.98 25.53 4.65
C LEU A 95 9.29 24.54 5.78
N LYS A 96 8.28 23.93 6.40
CA LYS A 96 8.41 22.92 7.45
C LYS A 96 7.86 21.57 6.98
N LYS A 97 8.12 20.53 7.78
CA LYS A 97 7.49 19.23 7.60
C LYS A 97 6.22 19.13 8.44
N PRO A 98 5.23 18.31 8.02
CA PRO A 98 4.03 18.07 8.84
C PRO A 98 4.33 17.53 10.23
N THR A 99 5.48 16.86 10.40
CA THR A 99 5.97 16.31 11.67
C THR A 99 6.49 17.37 12.65
N GLU A 100 6.88 18.54 12.15
CA GLU A 100 7.39 19.65 12.97
C GLU A 100 6.27 20.57 13.45
N GLU A 101 5.33 20.86 12.55
CA GLU A 101 4.22 21.78 12.84
C GLU A 101 3.03 21.45 11.96
N CYS A 102 1.87 21.18 12.58
CA CYS A 102 0.62 20.85 11.89
C CYS A 102 -0.54 21.63 12.49
N TYR A 103 -1.47 22.05 11.64
CA TYR A 103 -2.67 22.79 11.99
C TYR A 103 -3.91 22.07 11.51
N ILE A 104 -5.02 22.20 12.26
CA ILE A 104 -6.36 21.75 11.87
C ILE A 104 -7.14 22.97 11.35
N TYR A 105 -7.40 22.97 10.06
CA TYR A 105 -7.92 24.13 9.33
C TYR A 105 -9.17 24.77 9.96
N HIS A 106 -10.15 23.98 10.33
CA HIS A 106 -11.42 24.49 10.86
C HIS A 106 -11.33 25.09 12.28
N TRP A 107 -10.20 24.91 12.96
CA TRP A 107 -9.91 25.52 14.27
C TRP A 107 -8.96 26.72 14.18
N ILE A 108 -8.55 27.13 12.99
CA ILE A 108 -7.76 28.35 12.79
C ILE A 108 -8.71 29.53 12.89
N ASN A 109 -8.53 30.36 13.90
CA ASN A 109 -9.33 31.57 14.10
C ASN A 109 -8.62 32.83 13.60
N ASP A 110 -7.30 32.85 13.67
CA ASP A 110 -6.47 33.96 13.22
C ASP A 110 -5.49 33.46 12.15
N PHE A 111 -5.89 33.64 10.91
CA PHE A 111 -5.06 33.30 9.74
C PHE A 111 -3.88 34.26 9.58
N GLU A 112 -3.99 35.53 10.00
CA GLU A 112 -2.94 36.52 9.82
C GLU A 112 -1.70 36.15 10.63
N SER A 113 -1.85 35.59 11.83
CA SER A 113 -0.74 35.09 12.64
C SER A 113 -0.02 33.88 12.03
N ILE A 114 -0.60 33.23 11.01
CA ILE A 114 -0.06 32.04 10.33
C ILE A 114 0.34 32.37 8.88
N VAL A 115 -0.19 33.43 8.28
CA VAL A 115 -0.06 33.79 6.85
C VAL A 115 1.40 34.00 6.43
N ASP A 116 2.25 34.52 7.31
CA ASP A 116 3.67 34.63 6.99
C ASP A 116 4.36 33.29 6.67
N LYS A 117 3.70 32.18 7.00
CA LYS A 117 4.23 30.81 6.83
C LYS A 117 3.73 30.10 5.56
N GLN A 118 2.79 30.65 4.79
CA GLN A 118 2.17 29.99 3.63
C GLN A 118 1.83 28.52 3.91
N ILE A 119 0.66 28.25 4.47
CA ILE A 119 0.25 26.90 4.82
C ILE A 119 -0.08 26.02 3.61
N LYS A 120 0.29 24.76 3.67
CA LYS A 120 0.08 23.73 2.65
C LYS A 120 -0.72 22.58 3.22
N GLN A 121 -1.69 22.06 2.47
CA GLN A 121 -2.51 20.93 2.86
C GLN A 121 -1.71 19.60 2.84
N CYS A 122 -1.87 18.75 3.85
CA CYS A 122 -1.41 17.37 3.82
C CYS A 122 -2.25 16.57 2.80
N ARG A 123 -1.60 15.96 1.79
CA ARG A 123 -2.34 15.39 0.63
C ARG A 123 -2.31 13.88 0.54
N SER A 124 -1.31 13.21 1.08
CA SER A 124 -1.09 11.79 0.84
C SER A 124 -0.61 11.05 2.09
N GLY A 125 -0.81 9.74 2.09
CA GLY A 125 -0.37 8.83 3.13
C GLY A 125 -1.51 8.31 3.99
N PHE A 126 -1.26 7.14 4.57
CA PHE A 126 -2.06 6.54 5.61
C PHE A 126 -1.32 6.66 6.93
N TYR A 127 -2.06 6.94 7.98
CA TYR A 127 -1.53 7.17 9.33
C TYR A 127 -2.29 6.33 10.35
N ALA A 128 -1.57 5.71 11.26
CA ALA A 128 -2.15 5.11 12.45
C ALA A 128 -2.25 6.19 13.54
N PHE A 129 -3.48 6.53 13.92
CA PHE A 129 -3.74 7.53 14.97
C PHE A 129 -3.95 6.85 16.31
N TYR A 130 -3.02 7.04 17.23
CA TYR A 130 -3.11 6.48 18.58
C TYR A 130 -2.30 7.33 19.59
N GLN A 131 -2.78 7.38 20.82
CA GLN A 131 -2.12 8.08 21.94
C GLN A 131 -1.61 9.50 21.59
N GLY A 132 -2.40 10.27 20.86
CA GLY A 132 -2.03 11.63 20.43
C GLY A 132 -0.97 11.71 19.34
N LYS A 133 -0.64 10.59 18.72
CA LYS A 133 0.31 10.50 17.59
C LYS A 133 -0.38 10.01 16.33
N GLY A 134 0.14 10.46 15.18
CA GLY A 134 -0.21 9.93 13.85
C GLY A 134 1.05 9.37 13.20
N GLU A 135 1.24 8.07 13.22
CA GLU A 135 2.39 7.41 12.61
C GLU A 135 2.09 7.05 11.16
N LYS A 136 2.90 7.57 10.25
CA LYS A 136 2.77 7.31 8.81
C LYS A 136 3.18 5.89 8.48
N ILE A 137 2.41 5.26 7.61
CA ILE A 137 2.71 3.95 7.07
C ILE A 137 3.22 4.11 5.64
N ASP A 138 4.44 3.70 5.42
CA ASP A 138 5.03 3.69 4.08
C ASP A 138 4.56 2.45 3.32
N ILE A 139 4.05 2.67 2.11
CA ILE A 139 3.64 1.62 1.20
C ILE A 139 4.66 1.60 0.07
N ASN A 140 5.44 0.53 0.01
CA ASN A 140 6.40 0.36 -1.05
C ASN A 140 5.67 0.04 -2.35
N LYS A 141 6.10 0.68 -3.43
CA LYS A 141 5.56 0.50 -4.76
C LYS A 141 6.68 0.38 -5.77
N THR A 142 6.51 -0.54 -6.70
CA THR A 142 7.42 -0.78 -7.81
C THR A 142 6.75 -0.39 -9.13
N PHE A 143 7.50 0.31 -9.99
CA PHE A 143 7.03 0.65 -11.33
C PHE A 143 7.70 -0.24 -12.37
N ALA A 144 6.89 -0.96 -13.16
CA ALA A 144 7.35 -1.85 -14.22
C ALA A 144 6.82 -1.43 -15.58
N ILE A 145 7.68 -1.33 -16.57
CA ILE A 145 7.31 -1.12 -17.96
C ILE A 145 7.16 -2.48 -18.62
N LYS A 146 6.06 -2.67 -19.30
CA LYS A 146 5.70 -3.87 -20.07
C LYS A 146 5.51 -3.49 -21.54
N SER A 147 5.83 -4.43 -22.42
CA SER A 147 5.48 -4.33 -23.84
C SER A 147 4.59 -5.50 -24.25
N ALA A 148 3.67 -5.26 -25.17
CA ALA A 148 2.94 -6.36 -25.77
C ALA A 148 3.89 -7.17 -26.66
N TYR A 149 3.80 -8.49 -26.58
CA TYR A 149 4.59 -9.41 -27.39
C TYR A 149 3.88 -9.69 -28.71
N ASP A 150 4.63 -9.57 -29.82
CA ASP A 150 4.19 -10.00 -31.13
C ASP A 150 4.67 -11.45 -31.39
N PRO A 151 3.77 -12.44 -31.37
CA PRO A 151 4.17 -13.84 -31.53
C PRO A 151 4.64 -14.18 -32.94
N VAL A 152 4.23 -13.40 -33.95
CA VAL A 152 4.61 -13.63 -35.35
C VAL A 152 6.04 -13.16 -35.58
N ASN A 153 6.34 -11.92 -35.18
CA ASN A 153 7.66 -11.33 -35.38
C ASN A 153 8.63 -11.62 -34.22
N ARG A 154 8.17 -12.30 -33.16
CA ARG A 154 8.95 -12.65 -31.95
C ARG A 154 9.65 -11.44 -31.29
N ARG A 155 9.02 -10.27 -31.32
CA ARG A 155 9.54 -9.02 -30.77
C ARG A 155 8.44 -8.25 -30.00
N SER A 156 8.83 -7.17 -29.34
CA SER A 156 7.88 -6.21 -28.79
C SER A 156 7.04 -5.59 -29.90
N GLN A 157 5.75 -5.47 -29.66
CA GLN A 157 4.83 -4.83 -30.61
C GLN A 157 5.05 -3.31 -30.53
N ASP A 158 5.26 -2.68 -31.70
CA ASP A 158 5.51 -1.25 -31.78
C ASP A 158 4.32 -0.45 -31.19
N GLN A 159 4.63 0.64 -30.49
CA GLN A 159 3.68 1.55 -29.84
C GLN A 159 2.77 0.91 -28.76
N LYS A 160 3.04 -0.31 -28.29
CA LYS A 160 2.27 -0.99 -27.24
C LYS A 160 3.09 -1.21 -25.97
N MET A 161 3.76 -0.16 -25.51
CA MET A 161 4.37 -0.12 -24.18
C MET A 161 3.41 0.48 -23.17
N TYR A 162 3.35 -0.12 -21.98
CA TYR A 162 2.54 0.38 -20.87
C TYR A 162 3.28 0.19 -19.55
N GLY A 163 3.05 1.10 -18.62
CA GLY A 163 3.67 1.06 -17.30
C GLY A 163 2.64 0.76 -16.22
N TYR A 164 3.00 -0.12 -15.30
CA TYR A 164 2.21 -0.40 -14.09
C TYR A 164 3.01 -0.01 -12.85
N GLU A 165 2.38 0.78 -11.99
CA GLU A 165 2.76 0.89 -10.58
C GLU A 165 2.01 -0.19 -9.81
N SER A 166 2.73 -0.99 -9.03
CA SER A 166 2.19 -2.05 -8.20
C SER A 166 2.58 -1.83 -6.74
N ILE A 167 1.71 -2.24 -5.82
CA ILE A 167 2.03 -2.37 -4.40
C ILE A 167 2.85 -3.64 -4.22
N ASP A 168 3.97 -3.55 -3.50
CA ASP A 168 4.91 -4.65 -3.36
C ASP A 168 4.34 -5.79 -2.51
N LYS A 169 4.71 -7.01 -2.88
CA LYS A 169 4.42 -8.23 -2.10
C LYS A 169 4.92 -8.09 -0.65
N GLY A 170 4.29 -8.80 0.26
CA GLY A 170 4.60 -8.76 1.69
C GLY A 170 3.88 -7.66 2.45
N THR A 171 3.27 -6.66 1.77
CA THR A 171 2.48 -5.62 2.43
C THR A 171 1.25 -6.23 3.09
N LEU A 172 0.96 -5.76 4.31
CA LEU A 172 -0.19 -6.19 5.10
C LEU A 172 -1.26 -5.10 5.12
N TYR A 173 -2.49 -5.53 4.92
CA TYR A 173 -3.68 -4.68 5.00
C TYR A 173 -4.67 -5.26 6.00
N THR A 174 -5.59 -4.42 6.48
CA THR A 174 -6.76 -4.84 7.25
C THR A 174 -8.02 -4.28 6.64
N PHE A 175 -9.08 -5.08 6.63
CA PHE A 175 -10.41 -4.65 6.22
C PHE A 175 -11.47 -5.29 7.12
N GLU A 176 -12.68 -4.78 7.05
CA GLU A 176 -13.80 -5.29 7.80
C GLU A 176 -15.00 -5.57 6.88
N VAL A 177 -15.86 -6.48 7.32
CA VAL A 177 -17.19 -6.64 6.75
C VAL A 177 -18.20 -6.39 7.87
N ALA A 178 -19.00 -5.34 7.71
CA ALA A 178 -20.05 -5.00 8.65
C ALA A 178 -21.36 -5.70 8.27
N CYS A 179 -21.95 -6.42 9.21
CA CYS A 179 -23.21 -7.14 9.06
C CYS A 179 -24.24 -6.55 10.01
N ASP A 180 -25.42 -6.20 9.52
CA ASP A 180 -26.54 -5.82 10.38
C ASP A 180 -27.06 -7.03 11.17
N ASP A 181 -27.86 -6.76 12.21
CA ASP A 181 -28.27 -7.79 13.20
C ASP A 181 -29.16 -8.89 12.59
N ASP A 182 -29.79 -8.64 11.47
CA ASP A 182 -30.61 -9.60 10.73
C ASP A 182 -29.81 -10.54 9.80
N ILE A 183 -28.49 -10.35 9.71
CA ILE A 183 -27.61 -11.31 9.03
C ILE A 183 -27.27 -12.45 9.99
N SER A 184 -27.78 -13.64 9.71
CA SER A 184 -27.61 -14.82 10.56
C SER A 184 -26.12 -15.21 10.72
N GLU A 185 -25.80 -15.87 11.83
CA GLU A 185 -24.43 -16.36 12.07
C GLU A 185 -23.96 -17.33 10.97
N SER A 186 -24.87 -18.15 10.43
CA SER A 186 -24.54 -19.04 9.30
C SER A 186 -24.11 -18.26 8.08
N LEU A 187 -24.79 -17.17 7.73
CA LEU A 187 -24.41 -16.31 6.62
C LEU A 187 -23.09 -15.57 6.87
N GLN A 188 -22.84 -15.17 8.13
CA GLN A 188 -21.56 -14.58 8.52
C GLN A 188 -20.41 -15.57 8.34
N GLN A 189 -20.59 -16.84 8.74
CA GLN A 189 -19.59 -17.90 8.53
C GLN A 189 -19.34 -18.16 7.03
N ASP A 190 -20.37 -18.10 6.21
CA ASP A 190 -20.24 -18.24 4.77
C ASP A 190 -19.46 -17.06 4.14
N ILE A 191 -19.68 -15.85 4.63
CA ILE A 191 -18.88 -14.68 4.22
C ILE A 191 -17.42 -14.90 4.61
N ILE A 192 -17.13 -15.31 5.85
CA ILE A 192 -15.78 -15.60 6.32
C ILE A 192 -15.13 -16.66 5.45
N TYR A 193 -15.80 -17.78 5.22
CA TYR A 193 -15.30 -18.86 4.37
C TYR A 193 -15.01 -18.39 2.95
N SER A 194 -15.92 -17.64 2.34
CA SER A 194 -15.77 -17.13 0.97
C SER A 194 -14.53 -16.26 0.81
N LEU A 195 -14.18 -15.48 1.84
CA LEU A 195 -13.04 -14.56 1.84
C LEU A 195 -11.71 -15.25 2.20
N THR A 196 -11.73 -16.27 3.08
CA THR A 196 -10.51 -16.86 3.65
C THR A 196 -10.10 -18.18 3.03
N ASN A 197 -11.03 -18.93 2.43
CA ASN A 197 -10.74 -20.24 1.86
C ASN A 197 -9.78 -20.15 0.67
N GLY A 198 -8.53 -20.56 0.88
CA GLY A 198 -7.48 -20.56 -0.14
C GLY A 198 -6.93 -19.17 -0.49
N VAL A 199 -6.16 -19.12 -1.57
CA VAL A 199 -5.58 -17.89 -2.10
C VAL A 199 -6.61 -17.17 -2.98
N LYS A 200 -6.70 -15.85 -2.87
CA LYS A 200 -7.59 -15.01 -3.65
C LYS A 200 -6.81 -14.14 -4.63
N ARG A 201 -7.53 -13.53 -5.57
CA ARG A 201 -6.94 -12.65 -6.57
C ARG A 201 -7.69 -11.32 -6.64
N VAL A 202 -6.94 -10.22 -6.59
CA VAL A 202 -7.47 -8.85 -6.66
C VAL A 202 -6.74 -8.02 -7.70
N GLY A 203 -7.37 -6.94 -8.14
CA GLY A 203 -6.77 -5.94 -8.99
C GLY A 203 -6.62 -6.36 -10.46
N ARG A 204 -5.73 -5.67 -11.16
CA ARG A 204 -5.47 -5.84 -12.60
C ARG A 204 -4.40 -6.90 -12.85
N SER A 205 -4.42 -7.49 -14.06
CA SER A 205 -3.46 -8.54 -14.49
C SER A 205 -3.38 -9.74 -13.53
N ARG A 206 -4.45 -9.98 -12.78
CA ARG A 206 -4.55 -11.00 -11.73
C ARG A 206 -4.47 -12.44 -12.25
N THR A 207 -4.64 -12.67 -13.53
CA THR A 207 -4.53 -14.00 -14.14
C THR A 207 -3.10 -14.38 -14.52
N ALA A 208 -2.18 -13.40 -14.54
CA ALA A 208 -0.78 -13.61 -14.86
C ALA A 208 0.08 -13.61 -13.58
N GLN A 209 0.79 -12.51 -13.31
CA GLN A 209 1.81 -12.47 -12.25
C GLN A 209 1.42 -11.62 -11.03
N TYR A 210 0.31 -10.86 -11.10
CA TYR A 210 -0.11 -9.93 -10.06
C TYR A 210 -1.35 -10.42 -9.29
N GLY A 211 -1.58 -9.80 -8.16
CA GLY A 211 -2.87 -9.80 -7.47
C GLY A 211 -3.13 -10.98 -6.55
N LEU A 212 -2.15 -11.83 -6.23
CA LEU A 212 -2.34 -12.91 -5.26
C LEU A 212 -2.38 -12.35 -3.84
N ILE A 213 -3.43 -12.69 -3.10
CA ILE A 213 -3.61 -12.33 -1.69
C ILE A 213 -4.07 -13.52 -0.87
N LYS A 214 -3.76 -13.48 0.42
CA LYS A 214 -4.31 -14.40 1.43
C LYS A 214 -4.99 -13.58 2.50
N ASN A 215 -6.28 -13.88 2.75
CA ASN A 215 -7.03 -13.27 3.82
C ASN A 215 -7.10 -14.22 5.02
N GLU A 216 -7.01 -13.65 6.21
CA GLU A 216 -7.17 -14.34 7.51
C GLU A 216 -8.27 -13.65 8.28
N TYR A 217 -9.20 -14.41 8.84
CA TYR A 217 -10.19 -13.89 9.77
C TYR A 217 -9.55 -13.69 11.14
N LEU A 218 -9.73 -12.52 11.70
CA LEU A 218 -9.17 -12.14 13.00
C LEU A 218 -10.24 -12.33 14.08
N GLU A 219 -10.44 -13.58 14.50
CA GLU A 219 -11.34 -13.91 15.57
C GLU A 219 -10.76 -13.39 16.90
N ASN A 220 -11.59 -12.69 17.67
CA ASN A 220 -11.23 -12.16 19.01
C ASN A 220 -10.06 -11.18 19.08
N ILE A 221 -9.62 -10.63 17.93
CA ILE A 221 -8.63 -9.56 17.91
C ILE A 221 -9.37 -8.22 17.97
N GLN A 222 -9.06 -7.45 19.02
CA GLN A 222 -9.55 -6.10 19.13
C GLN A 222 -8.61 -5.14 18.42
N PHE A 223 -9.16 -4.38 17.50
CA PHE A 223 -8.49 -3.20 16.97
C PHE A 223 -8.63 -2.07 17.98
N GLN A 224 -7.60 -1.24 18.08
CA GLN A 224 -7.70 -0.04 18.87
C GLN A 224 -8.78 0.86 18.28
N ASP A 225 -9.77 1.21 19.09
CA ASP A 225 -10.80 2.16 18.72
C ASP A 225 -10.20 3.56 18.54
N ILE A 226 -10.77 4.30 17.59
CA ILE A 226 -10.43 5.70 17.39
C ILE A 226 -11.20 6.52 18.42
N PRO A 227 -10.51 7.21 19.35
CA PRO A 227 -11.20 8.02 20.32
C PRO A 227 -11.94 9.17 19.65
N VAL A 228 -13.13 9.48 20.16
CA VAL A 228 -13.97 10.58 19.69
C VAL A 228 -14.24 11.57 20.80
N ASN A 229 -14.38 12.84 20.45
CA ASN A 229 -14.74 13.92 21.36
C ASN A 229 -16.24 14.19 21.33
N ARG A 230 -16.72 14.94 22.32
CA ARG A 230 -18.01 15.61 22.24
C ARG A 230 -17.89 16.86 21.37
N PRO A 231 -18.98 17.29 20.70
CA PRO A 231 -18.99 18.52 19.94
C PRO A 231 -18.64 19.74 20.81
N VAL A 232 -17.89 20.66 20.25
CA VAL A 232 -17.51 21.91 20.95
C VAL A 232 -18.29 23.05 20.31
N GLN A 233 -19.03 23.82 21.14
CA GLN A 233 -19.82 24.98 20.68
C GLN A 233 -20.80 24.65 19.53
N ASN A 234 -21.46 23.51 19.59
CA ASN A 234 -22.36 23.01 18.55
C ASN A 234 -21.65 22.80 17.18
N ILE A 235 -20.34 22.58 17.19
CA ILE A 235 -19.60 22.24 15.98
C ILE A 235 -19.35 20.74 15.97
N GLU A 236 -19.89 20.09 14.96
CA GLU A 236 -19.67 18.68 14.64
C GLU A 236 -18.68 18.56 13.49
N VAL A 237 -17.75 17.65 13.62
CA VAL A 237 -16.71 17.38 12.61
C VAL A 237 -16.88 15.95 12.11
N ILE A 238 -17.15 15.78 10.83
CA ILE A 238 -17.30 14.46 10.20
C ILE A 238 -16.07 14.17 9.36
N TYR A 239 -15.38 13.11 9.68
CA TYR A 239 -14.26 12.59 8.91
C TYR A 239 -14.71 11.42 8.02
N ALA A 240 -14.47 11.51 6.73
CA ALA A 240 -14.74 10.44 5.78
C ALA A 240 -13.67 9.34 5.86
N GLU A 241 -13.95 8.24 6.57
CA GLU A 241 -13.04 7.09 6.66
C GLU A 241 -12.95 6.35 5.33
N SER A 242 -14.08 6.16 4.65
CA SER A 242 -14.15 5.67 3.28
C SER A 242 -14.63 6.77 2.33
N ARG A 243 -14.66 6.49 1.04
CA ARG A 243 -15.26 7.34 0.03
C ARG A 243 -16.76 7.48 0.27
N LEU A 244 -17.33 8.66 0.00
CA LEU A 244 -18.76 8.94 0.18
C LEU A 244 -19.38 9.24 -1.18
N ILE A 245 -20.57 8.67 -1.43
CA ILE A 245 -21.37 8.95 -2.62
C ILE A 245 -22.74 9.41 -2.17
N PHE A 246 -23.07 10.64 -2.49
CA PHE A 246 -24.38 11.21 -2.29
C PHE A 246 -25.09 11.39 -3.63
N LEU A 247 -26.39 11.20 -3.63
CA LEU A 247 -27.23 11.40 -4.80
C LEU A 247 -28.17 12.58 -4.53
N ASP A 248 -28.42 13.37 -5.56
CA ASP A 248 -29.43 14.41 -5.54
C ASP A 248 -30.86 13.84 -5.69
N GLU A 249 -31.86 14.70 -5.78
CA GLU A 249 -33.25 14.32 -5.93
C GLU A 249 -33.55 13.60 -7.26
N PHE A 250 -32.67 13.71 -8.25
CA PHE A 250 -32.77 13.03 -9.55
C PHE A 250 -31.96 11.72 -9.58
N GLY A 251 -31.30 11.34 -8.47
CA GLY A 251 -30.45 10.17 -8.39
C GLY A 251 -29.06 10.36 -9.03
N LEU A 252 -28.65 11.59 -9.32
CA LEU A 252 -27.32 11.91 -9.86
C LEU A 252 -26.32 12.15 -8.74
N PRO A 253 -25.03 11.77 -8.91
CA PRO A 253 -24.00 12.02 -7.91
C PRO A 253 -23.82 13.51 -7.63
N THR A 254 -23.83 13.90 -6.35
CA THR A 254 -23.56 15.25 -5.90
C THR A 254 -22.33 15.35 -5.01
N TYR A 255 -21.61 16.46 -5.12
CA TYR A 255 -20.46 16.79 -4.26
C TYR A 255 -20.83 17.70 -3.09
N THR A 256 -22.08 18.18 -3.07
CA THR A 256 -22.63 19.09 -2.05
C THR A 256 -23.78 18.38 -1.33
N PRO A 257 -23.48 17.47 -0.38
CA PRO A 257 -24.52 16.80 0.37
C PRO A 257 -25.36 17.80 1.17
N THR A 258 -26.60 17.41 1.47
CA THR A 258 -27.46 18.14 2.40
C THR A 258 -27.07 17.79 3.85
N VAL A 259 -27.54 18.62 4.80
CA VAL A 259 -27.33 18.38 6.23
C VAL A 259 -27.95 17.05 6.66
N GLN A 260 -29.11 16.69 6.10
CA GLN A 260 -29.80 15.43 6.35
C GLN A 260 -29.00 14.21 5.85
N GLN A 261 -28.39 14.35 4.69
CA GLN A 261 -27.50 13.29 4.15
C GLN A 261 -26.24 13.09 5.01
N LEU A 262 -25.88 14.11 5.80
CA LEU A 262 -24.78 14.03 6.77
C LEU A 262 -25.25 13.63 8.18
N GLY A 263 -26.52 13.23 8.35
CA GLY A 263 -27.04 12.61 9.56
C GLY A 263 -27.68 13.60 10.55
N PHE A 264 -28.00 14.84 10.17
CA PHE A 264 -28.64 15.83 11.04
C PHE A 264 -30.03 16.22 10.53
N ASN A 265 -31.01 16.21 11.44
CA ASN A 265 -32.41 16.44 11.07
C ASN A 265 -32.91 17.85 11.42
N ASN A 266 -32.18 18.59 12.25
CA ASN A 266 -32.60 19.92 12.65
C ASN A 266 -32.47 20.91 11.50
N ALA A 267 -33.55 21.59 11.16
CA ALA A 267 -33.60 22.59 10.08
C ALA A 267 -32.68 23.81 10.29
N LYS A 268 -32.22 24.05 11.52
CA LYS A 268 -31.25 25.13 11.82
C LYS A 268 -29.79 24.68 11.62
N SER A 269 -29.55 23.40 11.53
CA SER A 269 -28.21 22.86 11.31
C SER A 269 -27.74 23.20 9.88
N ARG A 270 -26.47 23.56 9.73
CA ARG A 270 -25.87 23.95 8.44
C ARG A 270 -24.44 23.48 8.28
N ILE A 271 -24.03 23.18 7.06
CA ILE A 271 -22.66 22.88 6.71
C ILE A 271 -21.87 24.19 6.63
N LEU A 272 -20.76 24.26 7.34
CA LEU A 272 -19.80 25.36 7.27
C LEU A 272 -18.79 25.06 6.15
N TRP A 273 -19.12 25.46 4.93
CA TRP A 273 -18.31 25.17 3.74
C TRP A 273 -16.95 25.85 3.76
N ASP A 274 -16.85 27.04 4.36
CA ASP A 274 -15.62 27.79 4.58
C ASP A 274 -14.61 27.06 5.49
N LYS A 275 -15.12 26.20 6.38
CA LYS A 275 -14.34 25.38 7.32
C LYS A 275 -14.16 23.92 6.88
N SER A 276 -15.00 23.46 5.95
CA SER A 276 -14.97 22.09 5.44
C SER A 276 -13.85 21.91 4.40
N GLN A 277 -13.21 20.74 4.38
CA GLN A 277 -12.11 20.45 3.48
C GLN A 277 -12.37 19.14 2.75
N ASN A 278 -12.88 19.24 1.53
CA ASN A 278 -13.32 18.09 0.74
C ASN A 278 -12.46 17.90 -0.51
N ARG A 279 -12.28 16.66 -0.90
CA ARG A 279 -11.68 16.22 -2.17
C ARG A 279 -12.67 15.33 -2.88
N THR A 280 -12.59 15.28 -4.19
CA THR A 280 -13.47 14.46 -5.01
C THR A 280 -12.73 13.31 -5.65
N PHE A 281 -13.47 12.27 -6.01
CA PHE A 281 -12.96 11.13 -6.80
C PHE A 281 -13.94 10.78 -7.91
N GLN A 282 -13.41 10.11 -8.94
CA GLN A 282 -14.17 9.45 -9.97
C GLN A 282 -13.53 8.08 -10.24
N PHE A 283 -14.35 7.05 -10.33
CA PHE A 283 -13.89 5.67 -10.46
C PHE A 283 -14.91 4.83 -11.21
N ALA A 284 -14.46 4.05 -12.20
CA ALA A 284 -15.28 3.11 -12.96
C ALA A 284 -14.98 1.67 -12.51
N PRO A 285 -15.88 1.01 -11.78
CA PRO A 285 -15.70 -0.39 -11.38
C PRO A 285 -15.64 -1.31 -12.60
N TRP A 286 -14.79 -2.33 -12.55
CA TRP A 286 -14.73 -3.38 -13.55
C TRP A 286 -15.62 -4.55 -13.15
N ASN A 287 -16.57 -4.91 -14.00
CA ASN A 287 -17.40 -6.09 -13.83
C ASN A 287 -16.81 -7.27 -14.62
N SER A 288 -16.32 -8.26 -13.90
CA SER A 288 -15.62 -9.40 -14.52
C SER A 288 -16.57 -10.36 -15.25
N ILE A 289 -17.85 -10.39 -14.91
CA ILE A 289 -18.85 -11.24 -15.59
C ILE A 289 -19.25 -10.60 -16.93
N ARG A 290 -19.55 -9.30 -16.90
CA ARG A 290 -19.92 -8.54 -18.11
C ARG A 290 -18.72 -8.18 -18.99
N GLN A 291 -17.49 -8.36 -18.51
CA GLN A 291 -16.24 -7.94 -19.17
C GLN A 291 -16.28 -6.46 -19.59
N ALA A 292 -16.95 -5.63 -18.79
CA ALA A 292 -17.16 -4.21 -19.03
C ALA A 292 -17.05 -3.40 -17.74
N ARG A 293 -16.93 -2.10 -17.89
CA ARG A 293 -17.00 -1.18 -16.74
C ARG A 293 -18.46 -0.89 -16.41
N ASP A 294 -18.73 -0.81 -15.11
CA ASP A 294 -19.98 -0.29 -14.60
C ASP A 294 -19.99 1.25 -14.70
N PRO A 295 -21.15 1.89 -14.56
CA PRO A 295 -21.26 3.35 -14.49
C PRO A 295 -20.31 3.94 -13.45
N ASP A 296 -19.78 5.10 -13.75
CA ASP A 296 -18.81 5.79 -12.90
C ASP A 296 -19.38 6.05 -11.51
N ARG A 297 -18.58 5.78 -10.51
CA ARG A 297 -18.80 6.20 -9.12
C ARG A 297 -18.11 7.55 -8.94
N CYS A 298 -18.89 8.59 -8.73
CA CYS A 298 -18.41 9.96 -8.47
C CYS A 298 -18.80 10.36 -7.06
N GLY A 299 -17.92 10.99 -6.32
CA GLY A 299 -18.23 11.40 -4.95
C GLY A 299 -17.05 12.05 -4.24
N ILE A 300 -17.08 11.98 -2.93
CA ILE A 300 -16.14 12.63 -2.01
C ILE A 300 -15.09 11.61 -1.57
N GLU A 301 -13.81 12.00 -1.74
CA GLU A 301 -12.65 11.12 -1.45
C GLU A 301 -12.47 10.95 0.07
N LYS A 302 -11.99 9.77 0.47
CA LYS A 302 -11.62 9.47 1.87
C LYS A 302 -10.60 10.49 2.41
N GLY A 303 -10.69 10.76 3.71
CA GLY A 303 -9.91 11.82 4.35
C GLY A 303 -10.54 13.21 4.26
N SER A 304 -11.64 13.40 3.52
CA SER A 304 -12.40 14.64 3.51
C SER A 304 -13.03 14.90 4.88
N VAL A 305 -13.21 16.18 5.20
CA VAL A 305 -13.73 16.62 6.50
C VAL A 305 -14.83 17.62 6.27
N PHE A 306 -16.02 17.33 6.79
CA PHE A 306 -17.13 18.26 6.87
C PHE A 306 -17.20 18.87 8.26
N VAL A 307 -17.54 20.14 8.33
CA VAL A 307 -17.78 20.88 9.57
C VAL A 307 -19.21 21.37 9.55
N ILE A 308 -19.94 21.04 10.59
CA ILE A 308 -21.37 21.33 10.70
C ILE A 308 -21.62 22.12 11.96
N GLN A 309 -22.35 23.20 11.84
CA GLN A 309 -22.99 23.83 12.99
C GLN A 309 -24.30 23.08 13.25
N SER A 310 -24.35 22.29 14.30
CA SER A 310 -25.48 21.43 14.63
C SER A 310 -26.24 21.95 15.84
N PHE A 311 -27.55 21.65 15.86
CA PHE A 311 -28.43 21.92 16.99
C PHE A 311 -29.18 20.66 17.45
N ASP A 312 -28.74 19.51 16.97
CA ASP A 312 -29.19 18.16 17.32
C ASP A 312 -28.00 17.19 17.28
N ASP A 313 -28.16 16.04 17.93
CA ASP A 313 -27.19 14.96 17.80
C ASP A 313 -27.35 14.25 16.45
N PRO A 314 -26.25 13.80 15.84
CA PRO A 314 -26.33 13.05 14.61
C PRO A 314 -27.07 11.72 14.80
N VAL A 315 -27.88 11.34 13.82
CA VAL A 315 -28.63 10.07 13.82
C VAL A 315 -27.69 8.86 13.90
N ILE A 316 -26.49 9.01 13.37
CA ILE A 316 -25.45 7.99 13.31
C ILE A 316 -24.20 8.52 13.98
N SER A 317 -23.97 8.16 15.24
CA SER A 317 -22.80 8.60 16.01
C SER A 317 -22.34 7.48 16.97
N PRO A 318 -21.05 7.39 17.27
CA PRO A 318 -19.91 8.15 16.73
C PRO A 318 -19.37 7.60 15.39
N PHE A 319 -19.78 6.38 15.01
CA PHE A 319 -19.37 5.71 13.79
C PHE A 319 -20.61 5.25 13.02
N GLY A 320 -20.56 5.37 11.70
CA GLY A 320 -21.67 4.93 10.88
C GLY A 320 -21.42 4.99 9.38
N TYR A 321 -22.49 4.82 8.63
CA TYR A 321 -22.46 4.80 7.18
C TYR A 321 -23.43 5.85 6.62
N LEU A 322 -22.95 6.69 5.70
CA LEU A 322 -23.71 7.74 5.02
C LEU A 322 -23.70 7.51 3.51
N GLY A 323 -24.76 7.95 2.83
CA GLY A 323 -24.85 7.93 1.38
C GLY A 323 -25.10 6.53 0.78
N SER A 324 -24.75 6.38 -0.49
CA SER A 324 -25.08 5.24 -1.34
C SER A 324 -23.90 4.28 -1.51
N TYR A 325 -24.16 3.07 -2.07
CA TYR A 325 -23.19 2.02 -2.37
C TYR A 325 -22.40 1.50 -1.16
N GLN A 326 -23.02 1.49 0.01
CA GLN A 326 -22.36 1.04 1.25
C GLN A 326 -21.87 -0.40 1.19
N ASN A 327 -22.56 -1.29 0.47
CA ASN A 327 -22.14 -2.67 0.22
C ASN A 327 -20.80 -2.77 -0.52
N GLU A 328 -20.42 -1.77 -1.32
CA GLU A 328 -19.16 -1.71 -2.06
C GLU A 328 -17.99 -1.09 -1.24
N GLY A 329 -18.23 -0.71 0.03
CA GLY A 329 -17.22 -0.11 0.92
C GLY A 329 -17.28 1.41 1.03
N PHE A 330 -18.32 2.04 0.47
CA PHE A 330 -18.54 3.49 0.60
C PHE A 330 -19.30 3.82 1.87
N GLY A 331 -19.20 5.06 2.28
CA GLY A 331 -20.10 5.65 3.28
C GLY A 331 -19.58 5.71 4.71
N LYS A 332 -18.51 4.99 5.07
CA LYS A 332 -18.05 4.95 6.47
C LYS A 332 -17.48 6.29 6.93
N VAL A 333 -17.96 6.78 8.08
CA VAL A 333 -17.58 8.06 8.68
C VAL A 333 -17.30 7.94 10.17
N ILE A 334 -16.55 8.89 10.69
CA ILE A 334 -16.27 9.06 12.12
C ILE A 334 -16.64 10.50 12.51
N TYR A 335 -17.47 10.62 13.53
CA TYR A 335 -17.85 11.93 14.08
C TYR A 335 -16.87 12.33 15.18
N ASN A 336 -16.41 13.58 15.13
CA ASN A 336 -15.54 14.23 16.11
C ASN A 336 -14.29 13.41 16.51
N PRO A 337 -13.53 12.84 15.56
CA PRO A 337 -12.36 12.05 15.91
C PRO A 337 -11.30 12.91 16.62
N ILE A 338 -10.72 12.38 17.69
CA ILE A 338 -9.77 13.12 18.55
C ILE A 338 -8.53 13.63 17.80
N PHE A 339 -8.12 12.94 16.72
CA PHE A 339 -6.98 13.37 15.91
C PHE A 339 -7.22 14.65 15.10
N LEU A 340 -8.47 15.15 15.06
CA LEU A 340 -8.84 16.46 14.51
C LEU A 340 -9.02 17.53 15.59
N SER A 341 -8.64 17.25 16.83
CA SER A 341 -8.62 18.24 17.91
C SER A 341 -7.44 19.18 17.75
N ALA A 342 -7.67 20.42 18.12
CA ALA A 342 -6.66 21.47 18.08
C ALA A 342 -6.58 22.25 19.39
N GLY A 343 -5.40 22.77 19.68
CA GLY A 343 -5.14 23.75 20.72
C GLY A 343 -5.25 25.19 20.19
N THR A 344 -4.46 26.10 20.76
CA THR A 344 -4.48 27.51 20.42
C THR A 344 -4.27 27.74 18.92
N ASN A 345 -5.16 28.55 18.32
CA ASN A 345 -5.15 28.93 16.91
C ASN A 345 -5.00 27.75 15.93
N GLY A 346 -5.72 26.68 16.18
CA GLY A 346 -5.77 25.55 15.25
C GLY A 346 -4.55 24.63 15.23
N LYS A 347 -3.57 24.82 16.12
CA LYS A 347 -2.40 23.94 16.23
C LYS A 347 -2.85 22.52 16.62
N SER A 348 -2.52 21.53 15.79
CA SER A 348 -2.92 20.12 16.01
C SER A 348 -2.42 19.62 17.36
N LEU A 349 -3.29 18.92 18.09
CA LEU A 349 -2.90 18.17 19.29
C LEU A 349 -2.33 16.79 18.95
N CYS A 350 -2.51 16.33 17.71
CA CYS A 350 -1.93 15.10 17.20
C CYS A 350 -0.56 15.38 16.55
N CYS A 351 0.50 14.75 17.06
CA CYS A 351 1.84 14.86 16.50
C CYS A 351 2.01 13.83 15.37
N LEU A 352 2.29 14.30 14.15
CA LEU A 352 2.58 13.43 13.02
C LEU A 352 4.04 12.97 13.05
N ASN A 353 4.28 11.68 12.76
CA ASN A 353 5.61 11.08 12.71
C ASN A 353 5.79 10.36 11.37
N ASP A 354 6.94 10.57 10.72
CA ASP A 354 7.37 9.88 9.49
C ASP A 354 8.41 8.78 9.78
N ASN A 355 8.56 8.35 11.04
CA ASN A 355 9.48 7.28 11.39
C ASN A 355 9.00 6.00 10.68
N LYS A 356 9.92 5.35 9.95
CA LYS A 356 9.65 4.01 9.40
C LYS A 356 9.24 3.12 10.58
N PRO A 357 8.02 2.62 10.62
CA PRO A 357 7.69 1.64 11.65
C PRO A 357 8.63 0.46 11.42
N THR A 358 9.37 0.08 12.46
CA THR A 358 9.91 -1.26 12.55
C THR A 358 8.68 -2.16 12.62
N THR A 359 8.21 -2.58 11.46
CA THR A 359 7.29 -3.70 11.42
C THR A 359 8.14 -4.90 11.85
N ASP A 360 8.05 -5.25 13.13
CA ASP A 360 8.38 -6.57 13.61
C ASP A 360 7.36 -7.54 13.00
N ILE A 361 7.43 -7.70 11.68
CA ILE A 361 6.84 -8.85 11.03
C ILE A 361 7.76 -10.00 11.47
N PRO A 362 7.31 -10.90 12.34
CA PRO A 362 8.07 -12.11 12.54
C PRO A 362 8.18 -12.71 11.13
N ASN A 363 9.39 -12.78 10.64
CA ASN A 363 9.72 -13.59 9.48
C ASN A 363 9.26 -15.01 9.83
N GLN A 364 8.00 -15.30 9.60
CA GLN A 364 7.55 -16.67 9.51
C GLN A 364 8.23 -17.19 8.25
N GLN A 365 9.48 -17.59 8.45
CA GLN A 365 10.05 -18.62 7.61
C GLN A 365 9.01 -19.73 7.59
N VAL A 366 8.33 -19.86 6.48
CA VAL A 366 7.55 -21.05 6.18
C VAL A 366 8.58 -22.15 5.98
N SER A 367 9.13 -22.62 7.09
CA SER A 367 9.91 -23.85 7.17
C SER A 367 8.94 -24.99 7.42
N SER A 368 8.15 -25.32 6.41
CA SER A 368 7.66 -26.68 6.28
C SER A 368 8.71 -27.38 5.43
N PRO A 369 9.42 -28.39 5.94
CA PRO A 369 10.16 -29.28 5.07
C PRO A 369 9.12 -29.96 4.18
N LEU A 370 9.10 -29.56 2.91
CA LEU A 370 8.39 -30.28 1.89
C LEU A 370 9.06 -31.66 1.83
N GLU A 371 8.41 -32.65 2.44
CA GLU A 371 8.82 -34.05 2.28
C GLU A 371 8.99 -34.33 0.79
N LYS A 372 10.14 -34.86 0.44
CA LYS A 372 10.46 -35.33 -0.92
C LYS A 372 9.43 -36.39 -1.31
N ARG A 373 8.33 -35.99 -1.90
CA ARG A 373 7.42 -36.89 -2.62
C ARG A 373 7.88 -36.95 -4.07
N ASP A 374 7.80 -38.12 -4.69
CA ASP A 374 8.19 -38.43 -6.08
C ASP A 374 7.34 -37.71 -7.14
N ASN A 375 7.07 -36.44 -6.93
CA ASN A 375 6.31 -35.58 -7.85
C ASN A 375 7.27 -34.62 -8.55
N TYR A 376 7.46 -34.81 -9.85
CA TYR A 376 8.33 -33.98 -10.71
C TYR A 376 8.02 -32.45 -10.59
N VAL A 377 6.75 -32.08 -10.46
CA VAL A 377 6.35 -30.67 -10.30
C VAL A 377 6.83 -30.10 -8.97
N LEU A 378 6.73 -30.87 -7.89
CA LEU A 378 7.24 -30.45 -6.57
C LEU A 378 8.76 -30.34 -6.57
N GLN A 379 9.47 -31.24 -7.21
CA GLN A 379 10.93 -31.17 -7.35
C GLN A 379 11.35 -29.92 -8.15
N TYR A 380 10.64 -29.62 -9.23
CA TYR A 380 10.88 -28.39 -10.01
C TYR A 380 10.63 -27.13 -9.18
N LEU A 381 9.53 -27.09 -8.41
CA LEU A 381 9.23 -25.94 -7.54
C LEU A 381 10.26 -25.76 -6.43
N VAL A 382 10.71 -26.84 -5.81
CA VAL A 382 11.77 -26.79 -4.78
C VAL A 382 13.07 -26.25 -5.38
N THR A 383 13.50 -26.78 -6.52
CA THR A 383 14.71 -26.30 -7.20
C THR A 383 14.62 -24.81 -7.57
N ARG A 384 13.44 -24.37 -7.98
CA ARG A 384 13.21 -22.95 -8.29
C ARG A 384 13.23 -22.08 -7.05
N MET A 385 12.64 -22.54 -5.94
CA MET A 385 12.69 -21.82 -4.65
C MET A 385 14.13 -21.71 -4.13
N GLU A 386 14.92 -22.78 -4.21
CA GLU A 386 16.34 -22.77 -3.82
C GLU A 386 17.13 -21.76 -4.65
N LYS A 387 16.87 -21.70 -5.95
CA LYS A 387 17.50 -20.71 -6.85
C LYS A 387 17.11 -19.28 -6.50
N GLU A 388 15.83 -19.00 -6.24
CA GLU A 388 15.37 -17.68 -5.83
C GLU A 388 15.95 -17.26 -4.47
N GLN A 389 16.08 -18.17 -3.53
CA GLN A 389 16.74 -17.92 -2.24
C GLN A 389 18.22 -17.60 -2.39
N LEU A 390 18.92 -18.34 -3.27
CA LEU A 390 20.32 -18.05 -3.60
C LEU A 390 20.47 -16.65 -4.21
N GLU A 391 19.62 -16.30 -5.17
CA GLU A 391 19.63 -14.98 -5.80
C GLU A 391 19.38 -13.86 -4.78
N GLN A 392 18.40 -14.01 -3.87
CA GLN A 392 18.15 -13.04 -2.80
C GLN A 392 19.36 -12.86 -1.86
N THR A 393 19.97 -13.97 -1.46
CA THR A 393 21.18 -13.94 -0.63
C THR A 393 22.33 -13.22 -1.34
N VAL A 394 22.48 -13.47 -2.63
CA VAL A 394 23.51 -12.79 -3.45
C VAL A 394 23.26 -11.29 -3.53
N TYR A 395 22.02 -10.86 -3.76
CA TYR A 395 21.70 -9.44 -3.80
C TYR A 395 22.00 -8.73 -2.47
N GLN A 396 21.71 -9.39 -1.36
CA GLN A 396 22.00 -8.84 -0.03
C GLN A 396 23.52 -8.71 0.21
N LEU A 397 24.30 -9.74 -0.12
CA LEU A 397 25.77 -9.69 -0.02
C LEU A 397 26.38 -8.59 -0.88
N VAL A 398 25.82 -8.35 -2.07
CA VAL A 398 26.26 -7.29 -2.98
C VAL A 398 25.94 -5.91 -2.39
N ASP A 399 24.76 -5.72 -1.84
CA ASP A 399 24.37 -4.44 -1.23
C ASP A 399 25.18 -4.14 0.04
N ASP A 400 25.44 -5.16 0.86
CA ASP A 400 26.29 -5.08 2.05
C ASP A 400 27.73 -4.69 1.71
N PHE A 401 28.23 -5.06 0.54
CA PHE A 401 29.52 -4.59 0.05
C PHE A 401 29.47 -3.16 -0.50
N ILE A 402 28.48 -2.85 -1.32
CA ILE A 402 28.37 -1.56 -2.03
C ILE A 402 28.17 -0.41 -1.04
N THR A 403 27.26 -0.58 -0.10
CA THR A 403 26.84 0.50 0.82
C THR A 403 28.01 1.14 1.56
N PRO A 404 28.92 0.42 2.23
CA PRO A 404 30.06 1.00 2.92
C PRO A 404 31.23 1.36 1.99
N ASN A 405 31.37 0.70 0.84
CA ASN A 405 32.61 0.76 0.05
C ASN A 405 32.51 1.57 -1.25
N LYS A 406 31.32 1.97 -1.70
CA LYS A 406 31.15 2.71 -2.98
C LYS A 406 32.02 3.96 -3.08
N SER A 407 32.21 4.68 -1.99
CA SER A 407 33.02 5.90 -1.96
C SER A 407 34.50 5.65 -2.27
N LEU A 408 35.02 4.46 -2.03
CA LEU A 408 36.38 4.07 -2.34
C LEU A 408 36.65 4.01 -3.86
N PHE A 409 35.60 3.75 -4.66
CA PHE A 409 35.69 3.51 -6.10
C PHE A 409 35.11 4.65 -6.93
N ILE A 410 34.49 5.67 -6.32
CA ILE A 410 34.02 6.88 -7.00
C ILE A 410 35.13 7.91 -6.90
N SER A 411 35.81 8.21 -8.04
CA SER A 411 36.84 9.20 -8.10
C SER A 411 36.62 10.14 -9.27
N SER A 412 36.90 11.44 -9.08
CA SER A 412 36.83 12.43 -10.14
C SER A 412 37.97 12.25 -11.20
N LYS A 413 39.03 11.53 -10.83
CA LYS A 413 40.22 11.32 -11.68
C LYS A 413 40.21 9.98 -12.40
N ASP A 414 39.64 8.93 -11.79
CA ASP A 414 39.72 7.56 -12.28
C ASP A 414 38.34 6.97 -12.58
N ASP A 415 38.22 6.38 -13.77
CA ASP A 415 37.04 5.60 -14.15
C ASP A 415 37.30 4.10 -13.86
N PHE A 416 36.62 3.59 -12.79
CA PHE A 416 36.68 2.18 -12.44
C PHE A 416 35.66 1.32 -13.21
N SER A 417 34.79 1.93 -14.02
CA SER A 417 33.73 1.21 -14.74
C SER A 417 34.31 0.12 -15.67
N ALA A 418 35.36 0.46 -16.42
CA ALA A 418 36.05 -0.49 -17.32
C ALA A 418 36.71 -1.63 -16.55
N GLN A 419 37.29 -1.35 -15.38
CA GLN A 419 37.93 -2.40 -14.54
C GLN A 419 36.93 -3.36 -13.94
N TRP A 420 35.80 -2.85 -13.44
CA TRP A 420 34.67 -3.68 -12.99
C TRP A 420 34.08 -4.49 -14.14
N GLY A 421 33.99 -3.95 -15.34
CA GLY A 421 33.61 -4.67 -16.55
C GLY A 421 34.54 -5.84 -16.86
N GLN A 422 35.86 -5.66 -16.69
CA GLN A 422 36.85 -6.70 -16.89
C GLN A 422 36.76 -7.78 -15.80
N ILE A 423 36.56 -7.40 -14.52
CA ILE A 423 36.33 -8.35 -13.43
C ILE A 423 35.08 -9.20 -13.72
N ARG A 424 34.01 -8.58 -14.21
CA ARG A 424 32.81 -9.32 -14.63
C ARG A 424 33.12 -10.33 -15.74
N SER A 425 33.89 -9.91 -16.76
CA SER A 425 34.28 -10.80 -17.86
C SER A 425 35.09 -12.00 -17.36
N ILE A 426 36.05 -11.80 -16.45
CA ILE A 426 36.80 -12.87 -15.81
C ILE A 426 35.87 -13.78 -15.03
N ALA A 427 34.97 -13.22 -14.22
CA ALA A 427 34.05 -14.01 -13.39
C ALA A 427 33.12 -14.91 -14.22
N THR A 428 32.70 -14.46 -15.40
CA THR A 428 31.83 -15.27 -16.29
C THR A 428 32.54 -16.46 -16.92
N THR A 429 33.88 -16.44 -16.98
CA THR A 429 34.67 -17.54 -17.55
C THR A 429 35.18 -18.55 -16.51
N CYS A 430 35.08 -18.23 -15.22
CA CYS A 430 35.54 -19.08 -14.13
C CYS A 430 34.53 -20.16 -13.80
N ALA A 431 35.00 -21.40 -13.53
CA ALA A 431 34.14 -22.53 -13.15
C ALA A 431 34.03 -22.72 -11.62
N THR A 432 35.00 -22.22 -10.85
CA THR A 432 35.06 -22.43 -9.38
C THR A 432 35.49 -21.15 -8.66
N LYS A 433 35.13 -21.04 -7.38
CA LYS A 433 35.54 -19.92 -6.51
C LYS A 433 37.08 -19.80 -6.45
N LYS A 434 37.81 -20.88 -6.39
CA LYS A 434 39.29 -20.87 -6.32
C LYS A 434 39.89 -20.22 -7.57
N ILE A 435 39.46 -20.67 -8.76
CA ILE A 435 39.91 -20.12 -10.04
C ILE A 435 39.52 -18.64 -10.15
N LEU A 436 38.31 -18.29 -9.68
CA LEU A 436 37.81 -16.91 -9.66
C LEU A 436 38.74 -15.99 -8.86
N ILE A 437 39.04 -16.35 -7.60
CA ILE A 437 39.91 -15.54 -6.73
C ILE A 437 41.31 -15.42 -7.31
N GLU A 438 41.86 -16.48 -7.83
CA GLU A 438 43.21 -16.50 -8.43
C GLU A 438 43.26 -15.63 -9.69
N SER A 439 42.32 -15.80 -10.60
CA SER A 439 42.29 -15.05 -11.86
C SER A 439 42.08 -13.52 -11.64
N ILE A 440 41.19 -13.15 -10.75
CA ILE A 440 40.93 -11.75 -10.39
C ILE A 440 42.14 -11.17 -9.64
N SER A 441 42.76 -11.93 -8.71
CA SER A 441 43.93 -11.44 -7.98
C SER A 441 45.10 -11.25 -8.94
N ASN A 442 45.33 -12.12 -9.89
CA ASN A 442 46.35 -11.95 -10.93
C ASN A 442 46.08 -10.72 -11.79
N TYR A 443 44.85 -10.48 -12.20
CA TYR A 443 44.47 -9.30 -12.97
C TYR A 443 44.73 -8.01 -12.20
N LEU A 444 44.37 -7.96 -10.92
CA LEU A 444 44.47 -6.74 -10.10
C LEU A 444 45.89 -6.47 -9.56
N THR A 445 46.72 -7.50 -9.44
CA THR A 445 48.10 -7.36 -8.89
C THR A 445 49.22 -7.30 -9.94
N LYS A 446 48.98 -7.75 -11.18
CA LYS A 446 49.99 -7.86 -12.23
C LYS A 446 49.75 -7.03 -13.48
N GLY A 447 48.87 -6.07 -13.46
CA GLY A 447 48.51 -5.27 -14.65
C GLY A 447 48.52 -3.77 -14.45
N ILE A 448 48.07 -3.03 -15.45
CA ILE A 448 47.90 -1.57 -15.43
C ILE A 448 46.96 -1.13 -14.28
N ALA A 449 46.11 -2.01 -13.83
CA ALA A 449 45.19 -1.76 -12.72
C ALA A 449 45.87 -1.72 -11.35
N LYS A 450 47.10 -2.31 -11.19
CA LYS A 450 47.76 -2.54 -9.90
C LYS A 450 47.77 -1.30 -9.01
N ASN A 451 48.35 -0.20 -9.50
CA ASN A 451 48.52 1.02 -8.69
C ASN A 451 47.17 1.57 -8.16
N LYS A 452 46.13 1.54 -8.99
CA LYS A 452 44.81 2.02 -8.61
C LYS A 452 44.09 1.17 -7.61
N TRP A 453 44.36 -0.13 -7.59
CA TRP A 453 43.75 -1.09 -6.64
C TRP A 453 44.52 -1.22 -5.33
N GLU A 454 45.82 -0.91 -5.35
CA GLU A 454 46.63 -0.82 -4.12
C GLU A 454 46.29 0.44 -3.31
N GLU A 455 45.93 1.54 -3.96
CA GLU A 455 45.49 2.75 -3.28
C GLU A 455 44.24 2.50 -2.45
N TYR A 456 44.17 3.14 -1.25
CA TYR A 456 43.06 3.03 -0.30
C TYR A 456 42.69 1.58 0.06
N HIS A 457 43.61 0.64 -0.07
CA HIS A 457 43.41 -0.80 0.19
C HIS A 457 42.24 -1.45 -0.57
N ARG A 458 41.85 -0.92 -1.73
CA ARG A 458 40.70 -1.38 -2.54
C ARG A 458 40.78 -2.87 -2.87
N PHE A 459 41.98 -3.36 -3.25
CA PHE A 459 42.21 -4.76 -3.53
C PHE A 459 41.95 -5.65 -2.28
N HIS A 460 42.44 -5.22 -1.12
CA HIS A 460 42.26 -5.96 0.11
C HIS A 460 40.78 -6.07 0.51
N VAL A 461 40.05 -4.96 0.43
CA VAL A 461 38.59 -4.92 0.71
C VAL A 461 37.84 -5.86 -0.21
N PHE A 462 38.12 -5.83 -1.50
CA PHE A 462 37.45 -6.70 -2.47
C PHE A 462 37.87 -8.18 -2.32
N LYS A 463 39.14 -8.45 -2.04
CA LYS A 463 39.64 -9.81 -1.76
C LYS A 463 38.97 -10.43 -0.54
N THR A 464 38.87 -9.69 0.54
CA THR A 464 38.17 -10.12 1.77
C THR A 464 36.70 -10.44 1.50
N PHE A 465 36.04 -9.67 0.65
CA PHE A 465 34.67 -9.98 0.23
C PHE A 465 34.61 -11.32 -0.52
N MET A 466 35.47 -11.52 -1.53
CA MET A 466 35.49 -12.79 -2.30
C MET A 466 35.79 -14.02 -1.42
N GLU A 467 36.66 -13.88 -0.42
CA GLU A 467 37.01 -14.97 0.50
C GLU A 467 35.82 -15.36 1.40
N LYS A 468 34.98 -14.43 1.80
CA LYS A 468 33.78 -14.69 2.61
C LYS A 468 32.65 -15.40 1.86
N LEU A 469 32.64 -15.36 0.53
CA LEU A 469 31.60 -15.99 -0.27
C LEU A 469 31.68 -17.55 -0.16
N THR A 470 30.57 -18.22 -0.38
CA THR A 470 30.51 -19.69 -0.50
C THR A 470 30.77 -20.13 -1.93
N ASP A 471 31.14 -21.41 -2.15
CA ASP A 471 31.35 -21.95 -3.51
C ASP A 471 30.09 -21.79 -4.39
N GLN A 472 28.89 -21.87 -3.79
CA GLN A 472 27.63 -21.81 -4.49
C GLN A 472 27.27 -20.37 -4.97
N ASN A 473 27.65 -19.34 -4.19
CA ASN A 473 27.26 -17.96 -4.49
C ASN A 473 28.39 -17.10 -5.08
N ALA A 474 29.65 -17.54 -5.01
CA ALA A 474 30.81 -16.73 -5.33
C ALA A 474 30.79 -16.17 -6.76
N LEU A 475 30.52 -17.00 -7.76
CA LEU A 475 30.50 -16.58 -9.15
C LEU A 475 29.40 -15.54 -9.40
N LEU A 476 28.19 -15.86 -8.94
CA LEU A 476 27.01 -15.01 -9.12
C LEU A 476 27.15 -13.67 -8.36
N ALA A 477 27.68 -13.71 -7.15
CA ALA A 477 27.91 -12.53 -6.34
C ALA A 477 28.94 -11.58 -6.97
N VAL A 478 30.05 -12.10 -7.49
CA VAL A 478 31.07 -11.27 -8.14
C VAL A 478 30.58 -10.71 -9.48
N ILE A 479 29.81 -11.48 -10.25
CA ILE A 479 29.21 -11.01 -11.51
C ILE A 479 28.23 -9.85 -11.23
N ASN A 480 27.33 -10.01 -10.24
CA ASN A 480 26.36 -9.00 -9.88
C ASN A 480 27.03 -7.75 -9.28
N LEU A 481 27.96 -7.93 -8.33
CA LEU A 481 28.72 -6.83 -7.77
C LEU A 481 29.45 -6.02 -8.85
N SER A 482 30.14 -6.72 -9.75
CA SER A 482 30.89 -6.05 -10.82
C SER A 482 29.97 -5.28 -11.76
N SER A 483 28.77 -5.79 -12.01
CA SER A 483 27.76 -5.12 -12.84
C SER A 483 27.23 -3.83 -12.19
N GLU A 484 26.93 -3.90 -10.90
CA GLU A 484 26.42 -2.73 -10.16
C GLU A 484 27.53 -1.69 -9.94
N MET A 485 28.73 -2.12 -9.56
CA MET A 485 29.88 -1.22 -9.39
C MET A 485 30.27 -0.53 -10.70
N ALA A 486 30.20 -1.22 -11.84
CA ALA A 486 30.44 -0.60 -13.14
C ALA A 486 29.46 0.51 -13.48
N LYS A 487 28.17 0.37 -13.05
CA LYS A 487 27.17 1.43 -13.21
C LYS A 487 27.44 2.60 -12.27
N ILE A 488 27.72 2.32 -11.00
CA ILE A 488 28.00 3.34 -9.95
C ILE A 488 29.25 4.16 -10.30
N CYS A 489 30.29 3.51 -10.83
CA CYS A 489 31.56 4.15 -11.17
C CYS A 489 31.56 4.84 -12.56
N LYS A 490 30.50 4.68 -13.34
CA LYS A 490 30.38 5.36 -14.64
C LYS A 490 30.21 6.85 -14.40
N LYS A 491 31.15 7.67 -14.97
CA LYS A 491 31.00 9.13 -14.89
C LYS A 491 29.69 9.56 -15.54
N ILE A 492 28.92 10.39 -14.81
CA ILE A 492 27.74 11.10 -15.30
C ILE A 492 28.22 12.28 -16.14
#